data_9451d014a7dfcbd5f8ce16f88157a6a9
#
_entry.id   9451d014a7dfcbd5f8ce16f88157a6a9
#
_cell.length_a   1.000
_cell.length_b   1.000
_cell.length_c   1.000
_cell.angle_alpha   90.00
_cell.angle_beta   90.00
_cell.angle_gamma   90.00
#
_symmetry.space_group_name_H-M   'P 1'
#
loop_
_entity.id
_entity.type
_entity.pdbx_description
1 polymer ?
#
loop_
_entity_poly.entity_id
_entity_poly.type
_entity_poly.pdbx_seq_one_letter_code
_entity_poly.pdbx_strand_id
1 'polypeptide(L)'
;MNTEERYEGDLINGMRNGQGKLYYRNGNIKYEGEFANDKFEGTGKFYYTDGNYYIGQFKNGLKHGKGIEYYKNGKKKYEGDYANDKKEGEGKEYDLDGYYYIGQLKNNSFHGKGILYDKNGKIRYDGEYVNGKFEGIGKYYYDDGNYYIGQWKNGLRNGEGVLYFKDGRVIYDGEFVNDKFDGRGKFYEPDGGHYIGQFKNFLKHGRGIEYTSDGKKIYEGDFAYDKKEGEGTCYNEEGSYYIGQIKNDLFNGKGKYYSSNGSVIYEGEFINGKYEGIGKYYYDDGNYYIGQWKNSLRNGEGVLYIQDGRVIYEGEFFDDKFEGNGKYYYLDGKYYIGQFKNFLKHGIGIEYEPNGTKIYEGGFINNKRDGIGKYYNEDGQYYVGQWKDDTSVGKGTVYYQNGNVKYEGDFVNGKFDGYGKFYEENGEYYIGQFKNSLRHGKGTIYFPDGSIKYDGEFVDNIPNIPNIISIKNHICSVK
;
A
#
# COMPACT_ATOMS: atom_id res chain seq x y z
N MET A 1 35.55 48.87 -68.13
CA MET A 1 35.84 48.32 -66.77
C MET A 1 36.43 46.96 -67.00
N ASN A 2 37.71 46.77 -66.54
CA ASN A 2 38.40 45.50 -66.67
C ASN A 2 37.62 44.41 -65.99
N THR A 3 37.13 43.38 -66.70
CA THR A 3 36.26 42.31 -66.22
C THR A 3 37.06 41.14 -65.73
N GLU A 4 38.38 41.17 -65.69
CA GLU A 4 39.27 40.08 -65.30
C GLU A 4 39.87 40.29 -63.93
N GLU A 5 40.14 39.17 -63.21
CA GLU A 5 40.90 39.15 -61.95
C GLU A 5 42.30 39.65 -62.24
N ARG A 6 42.80 40.59 -61.52
CA ARG A 6 44.18 41.15 -61.70
C ARG A 6 45.17 40.24 -61.00
N TYR A 7 46.29 39.87 -61.66
CA TYR A 7 47.42 39.14 -61.10
C TYR A 7 48.72 39.99 -61.14
N GLU A 8 49.46 39.82 -60.07
CA GLU A 8 50.82 40.38 -59.93
C GLU A 8 51.77 39.28 -59.49
N GLY A 9 52.81 38.94 -60.32
CA GLY A 9 53.75 37.87 -59.97
C GLY A 9 54.39 37.21 -61.18
N ASP A 10 55.08 36.09 -60.97
CA ASP A 10 55.80 35.35 -61.96
C ASP A 10 54.88 34.63 -62.94
N LEU A 11 55.25 34.65 -64.23
CA LEU A 11 54.58 33.88 -65.30
C LEU A 11 55.60 32.97 -65.97
N ILE A 12 55.26 31.69 -66.19
CA ILE A 12 55.98 30.75 -67.00
C ILE A 12 55.04 30.26 -68.11
N ASN A 13 55.41 30.51 -69.37
CA ASN A 13 54.61 30.15 -70.55
C ASN A 13 53.19 30.77 -70.50
N GLY A 14 53.06 31.98 -69.95
CA GLY A 14 51.77 32.65 -69.83
C GLY A 14 50.90 32.22 -68.68
N MET A 15 51.29 31.22 -67.94
CA MET A 15 50.60 30.69 -66.74
C MET A 15 51.24 31.21 -65.46
N ARG A 16 50.44 31.50 -64.44
CA ARG A 16 50.91 31.96 -63.09
C ARG A 16 51.77 30.89 -62.48
N ASN A 17 52.97 31.19 -62.10
CA ASN A 17 53.94 30.32 -61.44
C ASN A 17 54.78 31.08 -60.43
N GLY A 18 55.37 30.42 -59.44
CA GLY A 18 56.18 31.12 -58.42
C GLY A 18 55.31 31.90 -57.44
N GLN A 19 55.90 32.98 -56.87
CA GLN A 19 55.23 33.88 -55.96
C GLN A 19 54.37 34.90 -56.67
N GLY A 20 53.13 35.15 -56.17
CA GLY A 20 52.22 36.16 -56.77
C GLY A 20 51.04 36.55 -55.91
N LYS A 21 50.35 37.63 -56.38
CA LYS A 21 49.11 38.14 -55.79
C LYS A 21 47.99 38.11 -56.80
N LEU A 22 46.88 37.56 -56.41
CA LEU A 22 45.63 37.53 -57.18
C LEU A 22 44.63 38.50 -56.51
N TYR A 23 43.92 39.30 -57.27
CA TYR A 23 42.97 40.27 -56.74
C TYR A 23 41.54 39.94 -57.20
N TYR A 24 40.56 40.15 -56.30
CA TYR A 24 39.18 40.26 -56.70
C TYR A 24 38.89 41.44 -57.62
N ARG A 25 37.78 41.39 -58.32
CA ARG A 25 37.34 42.50 -59.19
C ARG A 25 37.17 43.86 -58.48
N ASN A 26 36.93 43.81 -57.15
CA ASN A 26 36.82 45.01 -56.31
C ASN A 26 38.20 45.63 -55.89
N GLY A 27 39.30 45.02 -56.33
CA GLY A 27 40.66 45.44 -56.03
C GLY A 27 41.26 44.91 -54.73
N ASN A 28 40.49 44.15 -53.92
CA ASN A 28 41.02 43.54 -52.72
C ASN A 28 41.85 42.28 -53.05
N ILE A 29 42.85 41.97 -52.25
CA ILE A 29 43.66 40.78 -52.43
C ILE A 29 42.73 39.54 -52.17
N LYS A 30 42.78 38.61 -53.11
CA LYS A 30 42.12 37.28 -53.04
C LYS A 30 43.09 36.20 -52.54
N TYR A 31 44.32 36.22 -53.10
CA TYR A 31 45.33 35.23 -52.67
C TYR A 31 46.72 35.88 -52.79
N GLU A 32 47.59 35.53 -51.88
CA GLU A 32 49.00 35.89 -51.85
C GLU A 32 49.82 34.67 -51.47
N GLY A 33 50.69 34.18 -52.39
CA GLY A 33 51.46 32.97 -52.17
C GLY A 33 51.98 32.33 -53.43
N GLU A 34 52.25 31.02 -53.36
CA GLU A 34 52.81 30.22 -54.44
C GLU A 34 51.74 29.81 -55.45
N PHE A 35 52.13 29.82 -56.74
CA PHE A 35 51.38 29.37 -57.90
C PHE A 35 52.14 28.32 -58.66
N ALA A 36 51.45 27.33 -59.21
CA ALA A 36 51.98 26.39 -60.23
C ALA A 36 50.89 26.14 -61.29
N ASN A 37 51.20 26.45 -62.55
CA ASN A 37 50.30 26.24 -63.71
C ASN A 37 48.88 26.80 -63.46
N ASP A 38 48.79 28.08 -63.11
CA ASP A 38 47.59 28.88 -62.80
C ASP A 38 46.83 28.48 -61.51
N LYS A 39 47.33 27.53 -60.74
CA LYS A 39 46.70 27.07 -59.51
C LYS A 39 47.48 27.52 -58.31
N PHE A 40 46.77 27.72 -57.16
CA PHE A 40 47.42 27.88 -55.87
C PHE A 40 48.20 26.62 -55.51
N GLU A 41 49.41 26.75 -55.08
CA GLU A 41 50.31 25.67 -54.73
C GLU A 41 51.17 26.08 -53.53
N GLY A 42 51.77 25.14 -52.83
CA GLY A 42 52.69 25.43 -51.71
C GLY A 42 52.02 26.21 -50.59
N THR A 43 52.69 27.21 -50.05
CA THR A 43 52.20 28.04 -48.94
C THR A 43 51.61 29.37 -49.41
N GLY A 44 50.42 29.72 -48.89
CA GLY A 44 49.79 30.96 -49.26
C GLY A 44 48.74 31.42 -48.24
N LYS A 45 48.27 32.66 -48.52
CA LYS A 45 47.18 33.31 -47.74
C LYS A 45 46.01 33.60 -48.69
N PHE A 46 44.84 33.04 -48.38
CA PHE A 46 43.60 33.24 -49.12
C PHE A 46 42.61 34.09 -48.32
N TYR A 47 42.07 35.14 -48.89
CA TYR A 47 41.11 36.04 -48.26
C TYR A 47 39.73 35.77 -48.85
N TYR A 48 38.76 35.51 -47.97
CA TYR A 48 37.37 35.37 -48.39
C TYR A 48 36.64 36.72 -48.51
N THR A 49 35.58 36.74 -49.27
CA THR A 49 34.80 38.00 -49.48
C THR A 49 34.09 38.52 -48.24
N ASP A 50 33.88 37.66 -47.22
CA ASP A 50 33.28 37.99 -45.92
C ASP A 50 34.31 38.59 -44.92
N GLY A 51 35.58 38.65 -45.33
CA GLY A 51 36.71 39.17 -44.56
C GLY A 51 37.45 38.15 -43.71
N ASN A 52 36.98 36.89 -43.67
CA ASN A 52 37.73 35.78 -43.08
C ASN A 52 38.97 35.50 -43.97
N TYR A 53 39.95 34.77 -43.47
CA TYR A 53 41.10 34.39 -44.26
C TYR A 53 41.73 33.07 -43.80
N TYR A 54 42.42 32.43 -44.76
CA TYR A 54 43.15 31.17 -44.53
C TYR A 54 44.64 31.42 -44.76
N ILE A 55 45.48 30.86 -43.92
CA ILE A 55 46.94 30.78 -44.09
C ILE A 55 47.34 29.31 -43.99
N GLY A 56 47.94 28.76 -45.06
CA GLY A 56 48.35 27.35 -45.05
C GLY A 56 48.79 26.84 -46.36
N GLN A 57 48.80 25.53 -46.49
CA GLN A 57 49.23 24.80 -47.66
C GLN A 57 48.11 24.65 -48.69
N PHE A 58 48.47 24.72 -49.95
CA PHE A 58 47.62 24.50 -51.13
C PHE A 58 48.23 23.40 -52.02
N LYS A 59 47.38 22.66 -52.68
CA LYS A 59 47.77 21.69 -53.69
C LYS A 59 46.70 21.68 -54.79
N ASN A 60 47.15 21.90 -56.04
CA ASN A 60 46.27 21.97 -57.22
C ASN A 60 45.10 22.96 -57.08
N GLY A 61 45.29 24.11 -56.38
CA GLY A 61 44.32 25.14 -56.20
C GLY A 61 43.39 24.95 -54.96
N LEU A 62 43.53 23.86 -54.20
CA LEU A 62 42.70 23.50 -53.04
C LEU A 62 43.53 23.56 -51.76
N LYS A 63 42.92 23.93 -50.65
CA LYS A 63 43.53 23.84 -49.31
C LYS A 63 43.96 22.39 -49.08
N HIS A 64 45.18 22.18 -48.61
CA HIS A 64 45.78 20.88 -48.40
C HIS A 64 46.83 20.95 -47.29
N GLY A 65 47.11 19.81 -46.61
CA GLY A 65 48.09 19.81 -45.53
C GLY A 65 47.71 20.68 -44.33
N LYS A 66 48.71 21.30 -43.67
CA LYS A 66 48.47 22.16 -42.47
C LYS A 66 48.00 23.56 -42.86
N GLY A 67 47.03 24.09 -42.12
CA GLY A 67 46.55 25.44 -42.31
C GLY A 67 45.74 25.97 -41.13
N ILE A 68 45.62 27.33 -41.12
CA ILE A 68 44.89 28.06 -40.08
C ILE A 68 43.84 28.94 -40.77
N GLU A 69 42.60 28.82 -40.39
CA GLU A 69 41.50 29.69 -40.78
C GLU A 69 41.22 30.74 -39.68
N TYR A 70 41.02 31.98 -40.06
CA TYR A 70 40.78 33.10 -39.17
C TYR A 70 39.45 33.77 -39.46
N TYR A 71 38.77 34.24 -38.41
CA TYR A 71 37.68 35.18 -38.51
C TYR A 71 38.20 36.56 -38.97
N LYS A 72 37.33 37.40 -39.53
CA LYS A 72 37.66 38.77 -39.95
C LYS A 72 38.24 39.67 -38.83
N ASN A 73 37.97 39.33 -37.56
CA ASN A 73 38.50 40.01 -36.38
C ASN A 73 39.89 39.52 -35.96
N GLY A 74 40.51 38.62 -36.73
CA GLY A 74 41.82 38.06 -36.45
C GLY A 74 41.87 36.93 -35.44
N LYS A 75 40.73 36.52 -34.84
CA LYS A 75 40.69 35.31 -33.98
C LYS A 75 40.78 34.05 -34.82
N LYS A 76 41.49 33.06 -34.34
CA LYS A 76 41.54 31.75 -34.98
C LYS A 76 40.13 31.14 -35.03
N LYS A 77 39.75 30.53 -36.17
CA LYS A 77 38.54 29.77 -36.39
C LYS A 77 38.82 28.27 -36.44
N TYR A 78 39.93 27.91 -37.11
CA TYR A 78 40.38 26.52 -37.20
C TYR A 78 41.89 26.48 -37.35
N GLU A 79 42.54 25.46 -36.79
CA GLU A 79 43.95 25.15 -36.98
C GLU A 79 44.08 23.64 -37.09
N GLY A 80 44.54 23.10 -38.21
CA GLY A 80 44.65 21.66 -38.42
C GLY A 80 44.91 21.25 -39.86
N ASP A 81 44.56 19.98 -40.14
CA ASP A 81 44.76 19.37 -41.43
C ASP A 81 43.63 19.65 -42.39
N TYR A 82 44.01 19.81 -43.69
CA TYR A 82 43.09 19.95 -44.80
C TYR A 82 43.39 18.90 -45.90
N ALA A 83 42.34 18.41 -46.53
CA ALA A 83 42.45 17.61 -47.77
C ALA A 83 41.37 18.09 -48.73
N ASN A 84 41.78 18.60 -49.90
CA ASN A 84 40.88 19.05 -50.96
C ASN A 84 39.79 20.01 -50.47
N ASP A 85 40.20 21.12 -49.85
CA ASP A 85 39.37 22.18 -49.25
C ASP A 85 38.58 21.78 -47.98
N LYS A 86 38.63 20.54 -47.55
CA LYS A 86 37.91 20.03 -46.39
C LYS A 86 38.85 19.92 -45.20
N LYS A 87 38.35 20.26 -43.99
CA LYS A 87 38.99 19.91 -42.73
C LYS A 87 39.01 18.44 -42.60
N GLU A 88 40.19 17.86 -42.36
CA GLU A 88 40.42 16.41 -42.32
C GLU A 88 41.51 16.14 -41.29
N GLY A 89 41.54 14.92 -40.66
CA GLY A 89 42.59 14.56 -39.69
C GLY A 89 42.49 15.33 -38.37
N GLU A 90 43.62 15.67 -37.77
CA GLU A 90 43.67 16.33 -36.45
C GLU A 90 43.51 17.84 -36.58
N GLY A 91 42.71 18.45 -35.72
CA GLY A 91 42.49 19.91 -35.72
C GLY A 91 41.92 20.47 -34.44
N LYS A 92 41.99 21.81 -34.37
CA LYS A 92 41.38 22.58 -33.30
C LYS A 92 40.44 23.63 -33.93
N GLU A 93 39.18 23.57 -33.58
CA GLU A 93 38.14 24.46 -34.07
C GLU A 93 37.59 25.34 -32.96
N TYR A 94 37.44 26.64 -33.19
CA TYR A 94 37.01 27.63 -32.22
C TYR A 94 35.72 28.31 -32.72
N ASP A 95 34.77 28.51 -31.82
CA ASP A 95 33.63 29.38 -32.11
C ASP A 95 33.86 30.84 -31.63
N LEU A 96 32.92 31.73 -31.98
CA LEU A 96 33.02 33.14 -31.60
C LEU A 96 32.76 33.37 -30.10
N ASP A 97 32.05 32.47 -29.43
CA ASP A 97 31.67 32.54 -28.01
C ASP A 97 32.79 32.04 -27.09
N GLY A 98 33.84 31.44 -27.69
CA GLY A 98 35.04 30.99 -27.00
C GLY A 98 35.06 29.48 -26.68
N TYR A 99 34.04 28.73 -27.09
CA TYR A 99 34.10 27.26 -27.06
C TYR A 99 35.08 26.74 -28.10
N TYR A 100 35.72 25.62 -27.85
CA TYR A 100 36.63 25.04 -28.84
C TYR A 100 36.64 23.51 -28.73
N TYR A 101 36.86 22.89 -29.89
CA TYR A 101 37.03 21.47 -30.08
C TYR A 101 38.49 21.15 -30.39
N ILE A 102 39.01 20.05 -29.87
CA ILE A 102 40.30 19.45 -30.22
C ILE A 102 40.08 17.99 -30.54
N GLY A 103 40.40 17.56 -31.75
CA GLY A 103 40.26 16.16 -32.14
C GLY A 103 40.20 15.93 -33.62
N GLN A 104 39.71 14.78 -33.99
CA GLN A 104 39.64 14.32 -35.39
C GLN A 104 38.46 14.96 -36.13
N LEU A 105 38.73 15.35 -37.38
CA LEU A 105 37.71 15.81 -38.31
C LEU A 105 37.70 14.96 -39.57
N LYS A 106 36.54 14.85 -40.18
CA LYS A 106 36.32 14.20 -41.46
C LYS A 106 35.28 14.97 -42.27
N ASN A 107 35.64 15.38 -43.51
CA ASN A 107 34.73 16.13 -44.38
C ASN A 107 34.13 17.37 -43.69
N ASN A 108 34.91 18.19 -42.98
CA ASN A 108 34.50 19.41 -42.22
C ASN A 108 33.66 19.13 -40.96
N SER A 109 33.50 17.92 -40.53
CA SER A 109 32.70 17.58 -39.31
C SER A 109 33.59 16.91 -38.28
N PHE A 110 33.29 17.10 -37.00
CA PHE A 110 33.93 16.36 -35.92
C PHE A 110 33.67 14.85 -36.12
N HIS A 111 34.72 14.06 -36.03
CA HIS A 111 34.68 12.65 -36.29
C HIS A 111 35.75 11.93 -35.48
N GLY A 112 35.54 10.64 -35.09
CA GLY A 112 36.50 9.92 -34.28
C GLY A 112 36.61 10.52 -32.88
N LYS A 113 37.77 10.47 -32.25
CA LYS A 113 38.01 10.97 -30.88
C LYS A 113 38.20 12.48 -30.86
N GLY A 114 37.62 13.12 -29.84
CA GLY A 114 37.79 14.55 -29.64
C GLY A 114 37.26 15.07 -28.30
N ILE A 115 37.74 16.27 -27.93
CA ILE A 115 37.40 16.94 -26.68
C ILE A 115 36.79 18.30 -26.99
N LEU A 116 35.61 18.56 -26.44
CA LEU A 116 34.93 19.86 -26.48
C LEU A 116 35.19 20.58 -25.17
N TYR A 117 35.60 21.83 -25.27
CA TYR A 117 35.87 22.75 -24.14
C TYR A 117 34.90 23.89 -24.10
N ASP A 118 34.56 24.38 -22.93
CA ASP A 118 33.82 25.62 -22.75
C ASP A 118 34.75 26.86 -22.92
N LYS A 119 34.17 28.05 -22.88
CA LYS A 119 34.88 29.34 -23.00
C LYS A 119 35.91 29.59 -21.89
N ASN A 120 35.86 28.87 -20.77
CA ASN A 120 36.79 28.96 -19.66
C ASN A 120 37.89 27.91 -19.73
N GLY A 121 37.88 27.05 -20.77
CA GLY A 121 38.83 25.97 -20.95
C GLY A 121 38.52 24.72 -20.15
N LYS A 122 37.30 24.56 -19.58
CA LYS A 122 36.85 23.33 -18.92
C LYS A 122 36.32 22.36 -19.95
N ILE A 123 36.60 21.07 -19.76
CA ILE A 123 36.07 20.00 -20.60
C ILE A 123 34.55 19.91 -20.44
N ARG A 124 33.83 19.91 -21.56
CA ARG A 124 32.38 19.68 -21.66
C ARG A 124 32.07 18.26 -22.10
N TYR A 125 32.86 17.76 -23.07
CA TYR A 125 32.72 16.41 -23.57
C TYR A 125 34.10 15.87 -23.95
N ASP A 126 34.33 14.60 -23.61
CA ASP A 126 35.51 13.83 -24.00
C ASP A 126 35.02 12.46 -24.52
N GLY A 127 35.13 12.22 -25.82
CA GLY A 127 34.59 10.99 -26.39
C GLY A 127 34.63 10.93 -27.91
N GLU A 128 33.78 10.07 -28.45
CA GLU A 128 33.71 9.81 -29.88
C GLU A 128 32.66 10.67 -30.60
N TYR A 129 32.91 10.99 -31.85
CA TYR A 129 32.05 11.79 -32.71
C TYR A 129 31.84 11.09 -34.05
N VAL A 130 30.63 11.18 -34.60
CA VAL A 130 30.30 10.84 -35.97
C VAL A 130 29.46 11.98 -36.57
N ASN A 131 29.97 12.58 -37.64
CA ASN A 131 29.33 13.71 -38.36
C ASN A 131 28.87 14.84 -37.43
N GLY A 132 29.76 15.23 -36.49
CA GLY A 132 29.52 16.33 -35.57
C GLY A 132 28.66 16.03 -34.36
N LYS A 133 28.21 14.80 -34.18
CA LYS A 133 27.38 14.35 -33.05
C LYS A 133 28.16 13.41 -32.13
N PHE A 134 27.86 13.44 -30.84
CA PHE A 134 28.37 12.49 -29.89
C PHE A 134 27.93 11.07 -30.28
N GLU A 135 28.85 10.15 -30.27
CA GLU A 135 28.65 8.74 -30.65
C GLU A 135 29.57 7.86 -29.80
N GLY A 136 29.28 6.55 -29.71
CA GLY A 136 30.14 5.60 -28.99
C GLY A 136 30.22 5.91 -27.50
N ILE A 137 31.40 5.77 -26.91
CA ILE A 137 31.63 6.02 -25.48
C ILE A 137 32.17 7.43 -25.29
N GLY A 138 31.59 8.17 -24.33
CA GLY A 138 32.03 9.50 -23.99
C GLY A 138 31.66 9.95 -22.58
N LYS A 139 32.39 10.95 -22.10
CA LYS A 139 32.16 11.60 -20.80
C LYS A 139 31.67 13.04 -21.04
N TYR A 140 30.51 13.38 -20.50
CA TYR A 140 29.91 14.72 -20.60
C TYR A 140 29.80 15.37 -19.23
N TYR A 141 30.19 16.64 -19.12
CA TYR A 141 30.13 17.43 -17.89
C TYR A 141 29.06 18.50 -18.01
N TYR A 142 28.10 18.51 -17.09
CA TYR A 142 27.01 19.48 -16.99
C TYR A 142 27.46 20.78 -16.29
N ASP A 143 26.69 21.84 -16.43
CA ASP A 143 27.01 23.15 -15.84
C ASP A 143 26.98 23.14 -14.30
N ASP A 144 26.14 22.29 -13.70
CA ASP A 144 26.03 22.07 -12.24
C ASP A 144 27.20 21.25 -11.63
N GLY A 145 28.08 20.76 -12.51
CA GLY A 145 29.24 19.94 -12.14
C GLY A 145 28.98 18.43 -12.14
N ASN A 146 27.73 17.99 -12.30
CA ASN A 146 27.41 16.58 -12.50
C ASN A 146 28.06 16.11 -13.82
N TYR A 147 28.22 14.80 -13.99
CA TYR A 147 28.76 14.24 -15.22
C TYR A 147 28.20 12.87 -15.56
N TYR A 148 28.17 12.58 -16.84
CA TYR A 148 27.75 11.29 -17.39
C TYR A 148 28.95 10.59 -18.05
N ILE A 149 29.07 9.30 -17.85
CA ILE A 149 30.00 8.41 -18.55
C ILE A 149 29.20 7.27 -19.15
N GLY A 150 29.19 7.11 -20.46
CA GLY A 150 28.46 6.01 -21.08
C GLY A 150 28.33 6.14 -22.58
N GLN A 151 27.37 5.40 -23.12
CA GLN A 151 27.13 5.28 -24.54
C GLN A 151 26.31 6.46 -25.07
N TRP A 152 26.67 6.89 -26.29
CA TRP A 152 26.03 7.96 -27.03
C TRP A 152 25.61 7.47 -28.41
N LYS A 153 24.49 7.94 -28.90
CA LYS A 153 24.02 7.72 -30.24
C LYS A 153 23.33 8.95 -30.79
N ASN A 154 23.81 9.46 -31.94
CA ASN A 154 23.27 10.67 -32.57
C ASN A 154 23.22 11.91 -31.65
N GLY A 155 24.12 12.05 -30.68
CA GLY A 155 24.18 13.17 -29.75
C GLY A 155 23.33 13.03 -28.49
N LEU A 156 22.65 11.90 -28.28
CA LEU A 156 21.84 11.57 -27.10
C LEU A 156 22.45 10.40 -26.33
N ARG A 157 22.30 10.38 -25.02
CA ARG A 157 22.66 9.23 -24.18
C ARG A 157 21.78 8.05 -24.61
N ASN A 158 22.40 6.93 -24.93
CA ASN A 158 21.69 5.77 -25.49
C ASN A 158 22.52 4.50 -25.28
N GLY A 159 21.97 3.51 -24.58
CA GLY A 159 22.69 2.32 -24.13
C GLY A 159 23.12 2.44 -22.66
N GLU A 160 24.13 1.69 -22.26
CA GLU A 160 24.63 1.65 -20.88
C GLU A 160 25.39 2.94 -20.51
N GLY A 161 25.17 3.43 -19.28
CA GLY A 161 25.90 4.57 -18.77
C GLY A 161 25.64 4.88 -17.31
N VAL A 162 26.51 5.72 -16.74
CA VAL A 162 26.47 6.11 -15.34
C VAL A 162 26.43 7.65 -15.24
N LEU A 163 25.42 8.14 -14.53
CA LEU A 163 25.29 9.55 -14.18
C LEU A 163 25.78 9.78 -12.76
N TYR A 164 26.62 10.78 -12.56
CA TYR A 164 27.25 11.09 -11.28
C TYR A 164 26.91 12.48 -10.79
N PHE A 165 26.85 12.66 -9.50
CA PHE A 165 26.98 13.96 -8.85
C PHE A 165 28.39 14.50 -9.04
N LYS A 166 28.56 15.82 -8.84
CA LYS A 166 29.86 16.52 -8.91
C LYS A 166 30.90 16.00 -7.92
N ASP A 167 30.46 15.37 -6.81
CA ASP A 167 31.32 14.78 -5.79
C ASP A 167 31.71 13.31 -6.08
N GLY A 168 31.25 12.76 -7.21
CA GLY A 168 31.58 11.41 -7.64
C GLY A 168 30.61 10.32 -7.16
N ARG A 169 29.61 10.63 -6.33
CA ARG A 169 28.55 9.67 -6.00
C ARG A 169 27.70 9.38 -7.23
N VAL A 170 27.24 8.14 -7.35
CA VAL A 170 26.35 7.73 -8.46
C VAL A 170 24.96 8.25 -8.21
N ILE A 171 24.32 8.80 -9.26
CA ILE A 171 22.88 9.15 -9.33
C ILE A 171 22.12 7.97 -9.94
N TYR A 172 22.61 7.51 -11.09
CA TYR A 172 21.98 6.44 -11.85
C TYR A 172 23.05 5.60 -12.56
N ASP A 173 22.89 4.30 -12.56
CA ASP A 173 23.73 3.33 -13.28
C ASP A 173 22.81 2.37 -14.02
N GLY A 174 22.80 2.44 -15.35
CA GLY A 174 21.92 1.60 -16.16
C GLY A 174 21.68 2.10 -17.57
N GLU A 175 20.57 1.63 -18.15
CA GLU A 175 20.23 1.83 -19.56
C GLU A 175 19.58 3.20 -19.81
N PHE A 176 19.97 3.82 -20.91
CA PHE A 176 19.41 5.06 -21.43
C PHE A 176 18.83 4.84 -22.83
N VAL A 177 17.71 5.48 -23.11
CA VAL A 177 17.13 5.59 -24.44
C VAL A 177 16.75 7.06 -24.69
N ASN A 178 17.41 7.70 -25.68
CA ASN A 178 17.18 9.08 -26.04
C ASN A 178 17.17 10.03 -24.83
N ASP A 179 18.27 10.04 -24.06
CA ASP A 179 18.52 10.82 -22.86
C ASP A 179 17.72 10.46 -21.60
N LYS A 180 16.84 9.48 -21.67
CA LYS A 180 15.98 9.06 -20.55
C LYS A 180 16.46 7.76 -19.94
N PHE A 181 16.25 7.56 -18.64
CA PHE A 181 16.32 6.24 -18.01
C PHE A 181 15.23 5.38 -18.63
N ASP A 182 15.60 4.30 -19.28
CA ASP A 182 14.67 3.39 -19.94
C ASP A 182 15.36 2.05 -20.12
N GLY A 183 14.83 0.98 -19.51
CA GLY A 183 15.46 -0.30 -19.37
C GLY A 183 15.83 -0.60 -17.92
N ARG A 184 16.86 -1.40 -17.67
CA ARG A 184 17.32 -1.77 -16.33
C ARG A 184 18.30 -0.75 -15.77
N GLY A 185 18.20 -0.49 -14.46
CA GLY A 185 19.15 0.40 -13.81
C GLY A 185 19.04 0.42 -12.29
N LYS A 186 19.98 1.10 -11.68
CA LYS A 186 20.04 1.40 -10.26
C LYS A 186 20.02 2.92 -10.08
N PHE A 187 19.03 3.42 -9.36
CA PHE A 187 18.89 4.84 -9.01
C PHE A 187 19.13 5.04 -7.53
N TYR A 188 19.93 6.04 -7.18
CA TYR A 188 20.26 6.39 -5.81
C TYR A 188 19.56 7.67 -5.39
N GLU A 189 18.79 7.59 -4.31
CA GLU A 189 18.11 8.73 -3.70
C GLU A 189 19.11 9.61 -2.92
N PRO A 190 18.83 10.91 -2.74
CA PRO A 190 19.71 11.80 -2.00
C PRO A 190 19.95 11.42 -0.55
N ASP A 191 19.02 10.74 0.10
CA ASP A 191 19.07 10.24 1.48
C ASP A 191 19.87 8.94 1.63
N GLY A 192 20.33 8.34 0.51
CA GLY A 192 21.10 7.10 0.47
C GLY A 192 20.28 5.85 0.19
N GLY A 193 18.96 5.95 0.19
CA GLY A 193 18.10 4.88 -0.32
C GLY A 193 18.37 4.61 -1.80
N HIS A 194 17.95 3.46 -2.31
CA HIS A 194 18.12 3.18 -3.73
C HIS A 194 17.07 2.22 -4.29
N TYR A 195 16.84 2.34 -5.57
CA TYR A 195 16.00 1.44 -6.35
C TYR A 195 16.83 0.65 -7.36
N ILE A 196 16.56 -0.63 -7.50
CA ILE A 196 17.12 -1.51 -8.54
C ILE A 196 15.96 -2.13 -9.31
N GLY A 197 15.84 -1.83 -10.60
CA GLY A 197 14.73 -2.37 -11.38
C GLY A 197 14.65 -1.80 -12.78
N GLN A 198 13.45 -1.89 -13.33
CA GLN A 198 13.14 -1.37 -14.65
C GLN A 198 12.68 0.08 -14.60
N PHE A 199 13.04 0.84 -15.62
CA PHE A 199 12.62 2.21 -15.85
C PHE A 199 11.92 2.34 -17.20
N LYS A 200 11.00 3.29 -17.29
CA LYS A 200 10.36 3.73 -18.51
C LYS A 200 10.22 5.23 -18.50
N ASN A 201 10.90 5.94 -19.44
CA ASN A 201 10.86 7.41 -19.52
C ASN A 201 11.16 8.11 -18.17
N PHE A 202 12.25 7.75 -17.47
CA PHE A 202 12.70 8.19 -16.15
C PHE A 202 11.93 7.62 -14.94
N LEU A 203 10.76 7.02 -15.14
CA LEU A 203 9.88 6.53 -14.06
C LEU A 203 10.16 5.06 -13.77
N LYS A 204 10.11 4.67 -12.49
CA LYS A 204 10.14 3.26 -12.08
C LYS A 204 8.97 2.53 -12.77
N HIS A 205 9.27 1.39 -13.37
CA HIS A 205 8.31 0.62 -14.16
C HIS A 205 8.68 -0.87 -14.15
N GLY A 206 7.68 -1.77 -14.36
CA GLY A 206 7.95 -3.21 -14.30
C GLY A 206 8.49 -3.66 -12.96
N ARG A 207 9.29 -4.72 -12.94
CA ARG A 207 9.83 -5.30 -11.71
C ARG A 207 10.98 -4.49 -11.13
N GLY A 208 10.97 -4.30 -9.80
CA GLY A 208 12.04 -3.63 -9.08
C GLY A 208 12.03 -3.85 -7.57
N ILE A 209 13.10 -3.37 -6.93
CA ILE A 209 13.32 -3.49 -5.48
C ILE A 209 13.75 -2.12 -4.96
N GLU A 210 13.11 -1.65 -3.90
CA GLU A 210 13.50 -0.45 -3.15
C GLU A 210 14.21 -0.82 -1.85
N TYR A 211 15.22 -0.04 -1.51
CA TYR A 211 16.01 -0.20 -0.30
C TYR A 211 16.12 1.11 0.48
N THR A 212 16.17 1.02 1.79
CA THR A 212 16.58 2.10 2.69
C THR A 212 18.06 2.44 2.53
N SER A 213 18.50 3.53 3.14
CA SER A 213 19.91 3.95 3.19
C SER A 213 20.81 2.96 3.95
N ASP A 214 20.27 2.19 4.91
CA ASP A 214 20.99 1.13 5.63
C ASP A 214 20.93 -0.24 4.91
N GLY A 215 20.36 -0.28 3.70
CA GLY A 215 20.35 -1.46 2.83
C GLY A 215 19.26 -2.48 3.12
N LYS A 216 18.25 -2.16 3.95
CA LYS A 216 17.08 -3.03 4.15
C LYS A 216 16.09 -2.87 3.00
N LYS A 217 15.44 -3.95 2.59
CA LYS A 217 14.37 -3.90 1.60
C LYS A 217 13.15 -3.19 2.17
N ILE A 218 12.56 -2.28 1.39
CA ILE A 218 11.27 -1.63 1.65
C ILE A 218 10.17 -2.29 0.82
N TYR A 219 10.50 -2.61 -0.43
CA TYR A 219 9.56 -3.17 -1.38
C TYR A 219 10.27 -4.03 -2.42
N GLU A 220 9.60 -5.10 -2.85
CA GLU A 220 10.00 -5.93 -3.99
C GLU A 220 8.74 -6.32 -4.77
N GLY A 221 8.59 -5.85 -6.01
CA GLY A 221 7.38 -6.10 -6.79
C GLY A 221 7.31 -5.27 -8.07
N ASP A 222 6.08 -5.11 -8.55
CA ASP A 222 5.79 -4.39 -9.77
C ASP A 222 5.61 -2.88 -9.52
N PHE A 223 6.03 -2.07 -10.49
CA PHE A 223 5.88 -0.62 -10.52
C PHE A 223 5.20 -0.17 -11.81
N ALA A 224 4.41 0.88 -11.73
CA ALA A 224 3.88 1.60 -12.87
C ALA A 224 3.90 3.11 -12.57
N TYR A 225 4.63 3.89 -13.39
CA TYR A 225 4.72 5.35 -13.26
C TYR A 225 5.13 5.81 -11.85
N ASP A 226 6.25 5.28 -11.33
CA ASP A 226 6.84 5.49 -9.99
C ASP A 226 6.03 4.94 -8.81
N LYS A 227 4.87 4.35 -9.06
CA LYS A 227 4.01 3.78 -8.01
C LYS A 227 4.14 2.27 -7.93
N LYS A 228 4.05 1.74 -6.72
CA LYS A 228 3.88 0.31 -6.48
C LYS A 228 2.53 -0.13 -7.05
N GLU A 229 2.54 -1.17 -7.87
CA GLU A 229 1.39 -1.67 -8.59
C GLU A 229 1.49 -3.20 -8.73
N GLY A 230 0.37 -3.90 -8.96
CA GLY A 230 0.41 -5.36 -9.21
C GLY A 230 0.76 -6.18 -7.97
N GLU A 231 1.58 -7.21 -8.15
CA GLU A 231 1.99 -8.12 -7.06
C GLU A 231 3.31 -7.65 -6.44
N GLY A 232 3.38 -7.66 -5.09
CA GLY A 232 4.60 -7.27 -4.40
C GLY A 232 4.66 -7.64 -2.94
N THR A 233 5.87 -7.45 -2.36
CA THR A 233 6.15 -7.60 -0.94
C THR A 233 6.57 -6.25 -0.38
N CYS A 234 5.83 -5.72 0.59
CA CYS A 234 6.18 -4.50 1.33
C CYS A 234 6.70 -4.87 2.71
N TYR A 235 7.81 -4.31 3.11
CA TYR A 235 8.42 -4.50 4.43
C TYR A 235 8.32 -3.20 5.23
N ASN A 236 8.01 -3.30 6.53
CA ASN A 236 8.09 -2.16 7.44
C ASN A 236 9.39 -2.17 8.26
N GLU A 237 9.65 -1.09 8.97
CA GLU A 237 10.86 -0.91 9.77
C GLU A 237 10.99 -1.93 10.91
N GLU A 238 9.87 -2.41 11.45
CA GLU A 238 9.79 -3.37 12.56
C GLU A 238 9.96 -4.82 12.09
N GLY A 239 10.08 -5.06 10.77
CA GLY A 239 10.27 -6.37 10.16
C GLY A 239 8.98 -7.11 9.79
N SER A 240 7.80 -6.56 10.08
CA SER A 240 6.53 -7.08 9.55
C SER A 240 6.44 -6.82 8.05
N TYR A 241 5.71 -7.65 7.33
CA TYR A 241 5.62 -7.51 5.88
C TYR A 241 4.27 -7.96 5.31
N TYR A 242 3.95 -7.37 4.17
CA TYR A 242 2.78 -7.71 3.37
C TYR A 242 3.20 -8.41 2.08
N ILE A 243 2.46 -9.42 1.66
CA ILE A 243 2.58 -10.06 0.35
C ILE A 243 1.21 -10.06 -0.32
N GLY A 244 1.08 -9.47 -1.49
CA GLY A 244 -0.19 -9.47 -2.23
C GLY A 244 -0.31 -8.34 -3.25
N GLN A 245 -1.55 -8.07 -3.60
CA GLN A 245 -1.89 -7.07 -4.61
C GLN A 245 -1.79 -5.65 -4.07
N ILE A 246 -1.22 -4.77 -4.88
CA ILE A 246 -0.99 -3.36 -4.56
C ILE A 246 -1.53 -2.53 -5.71
N LYS A 247 -2.12 -1.40 -5.39
CA LYS A 247 -2.61 -0.43 -6.36
C LYS A 247 -2.34 0.99 -5.86
N ASN A 248 -1.63 1.77 -6.66
CA ASN A 248 -1.26 3.15 -6.31
C ASN A 248 -0.63 3.25 -4.91
N ASP A 249 0.40 2.43 -4.61
CA ASP A 249 1.14 2.37 -3.34
C ASP A 249 0.35 1.84 -2.12
N LEU A 250 -0.90 1.42 -2.29
CA LEU A 250 -1.76 0.92 -1.22
C LEU A 250 -2.07 -0.57 -1.42
N PHE A 251 -2.16 -1.34 -0.33
CA PHE A 251 -2.63 -2.72 -0.38
C PHE A 251 -4.06 -2.74 -0.92
N ASN A 252 -4.30 -3.52 -1.97
CA ASN A 252 -5.59 -3.52 -2.66
C ASN A 252 -5.80 -4.84 -3.40
N GLY A 253 -6.89 -5.55 -3.08
CA GLY A 253 -7.13 -6.90 -3.56
C GLY A 253 -6.71 -7.95 -2.54
N LYS A 254 -6.35 -9.15 -2.97
CA LYS A 254 -5.97 -10.26 -2.08
C LYS A 254 -4.53 -10.14 -1.60
N GLY A 255 -4.32 -10.43 -0.30
CA GLY A 255 -3.00 -10.41 0.29
C GLY A 255 -2.91 -11.05 1.66
N LYS A 256 -1.67 -11.16 2.15
CA LYS A 256 -1.33 -11.66 3.49
C LYS A 256 -0.42 -10.67 4.20
N TYR A 257 -0.73 -10.38 5.44
CA TYR A 257 0.10 -9.57 6.31
C TYR A 257 0.74 -10.45 7.38
N TYR A 258 2.03 -10.30 7.57
CA TYR A 258 2.87 -11.12 8.45
C TYR A 258 3.50 -10.27 9.55
N SER A 259 3.65 -10.85 10.72
CA SER A 259 4.50 -10.30 11.78
C SER A 259 5.99 -10.47 11.47
N SER A 260 6.84 -9.80 12.24
CA SER A 260 8.30 -9.84 12.08
C SER A 260 8.91 -11.24 12.29
N ASN A 261 8.23 -12.14 13.03
CA ASN A 261 8.65 -13.54 13.19
C ASN A 261 8.19 -14.46 12.05
N GLY A 262 7.46 -13.93 11.06
CA GLY A 262 6.93 -14.68 9.92
C GLY A 262 5.58 -15.35 10.13
N SER A 263 4.91 -15.12 11.27
CA SER A 263 3.55 -15.62 11.48
C SER A 263 2.54 -14.79 10.72
N VAL A 264 1.52 -15.43 10.13
CA VAL A 264 0.42 -14.72 9.46
C VAL A 264 -0.43 -14.00 10.51
N ILE A 265 -0.67 -12.71 10.32
CA ILE A 265 -1.59 -11.90 11.11
C ILE A 265 -2.96 -11.82 10.42
N TYR A 266 -2.97 -11.59 9.12
CA TYR A 266 -4.19 -11.49 8.32
C TYR A 266 -4.00 -12.09 6.93
N GLU A 267 -5.03 -12.76 6.45
CA GLU A 267 -5.14 -13.28 5.09
C GLU A 267 -6.54 -12.97 4.56
N GLY A 268 -6.64 -12.16 3.50
CA GLY A 268 -7.94 -11.76 2.97
C GLY A 268 -7.85 -10.65 1.94
N GLU A 269 -8.95 -9.92 1.85
CA GLU A 269 -9.09 -8.80 0.93
C GLU A 269 -8.68 -7.48 1.58
N PHE A 270 -8.11 -6.59 0.77
CA PHE A 270 -7.70 -5.24 1.16
C PHE A 270 -8.31 -4.21 0.20
N ILE A 271 -8.73 -3.08 0.72
CA ILE A 271 -9.06 -1.88 -0.07
C ILE A 271 -8.38 -0.68 0.59
N ASN A 272 -7.52 0.00 -0.17
CA ASN A 272 -6.79 1.18 0.28
C ASN A 272 -6.05 0.95 1.62
N GLY A 273 -5.38 -0.20 1.76
CA GLY A 273 -4.59 -0.56 2.93
C GLY A 273 -5.38 -1.06 4.14
N LYS A 274 -6.71 -1.21 4.03
CA LYS A 274 -7.58 -1.70 5.11
C LYS A 274 -8.10 -3.09 4.79
N TYR A 275 -8.31 -3.91 5.85
CA TYR A 275 -9.02 -5.17 5.71
C TYR A 275 -10.45 -4.91 5.25
N GLU A 276 -10.88 -5.65 4.24
CA GLU A 276 -12.19 -5.52 3.62
C GLU A 276 -12.69 -6.89 3.14
N GLY A 277 -13.98 -7.05 2.87
CA GLY A 277 -14.53 -8.29 2.35
C GLY A 277 -14.35 -9.47 3.29
N ILE A 278 -13.98 -10.64 2.77
CA ILE A 278 -13.78 -11.86 3.57
C ILE A 278 -12.29 -12.04 3.90
N GLY A 279 -11.99 -12.25 5.18
CA GLY A 279 -10.63 -12.49 5.64
C GLY A 279 -10.52 -13.30 6.92
N LYS A 280 -9.32 -13.83 7.15
CA LYS A 280 -8.93 -14.55 8.37
C LYS A 280 -7.88 -13.74 9.13
N TYR A 281 -8.14 -13.46 10.39
CA TYR A 281 -7.23 -12.75 11.30
C TYR A 281 -6.81 -13.65 12.44
N TYR A 282 -5.53 -13.67 12.76
CA TYR A 282 -4.93 -14.45 13.83
C TYR A 282 -4.48 -13.52 14.95
N TYR A 283 -4.94 -13.75 16.16
CA TYR A 283 -4.59 -13.03 17.36
C TYR A 283 -3.31 -13.60 18.02
N ASP A 284 -2.64 -12.80 18.82
CA ASP A 284 -1.39 -13.21 19.49
C ASP A 284 -1.58 -14.37 20.48
N ASP A 285 -2.78 -14.52 21.02
CA ASP A 285 -3.16 -15.63 21.92
C ASP A 285 -3.47 -16.94 21.20
N GLY A 286 -3.32 -16.96 19.86
CA GLY A 286 -3.59 -18.11 19.00
C GLY A 286 -5.05 -18.26 18.56
N ASN A 287 -5.95 -17.45 19.10
CA ASN A 287 -7.32 -17.38 18.61
C ASN A 287 -7.35 -16.84 17.18
N TYR A 288 -8.45 -17.06 16.44
CA TYR A 288 -8.58 -16.51 15.11
C TYR A 288 -10.03 -16.25 14.74
N TYR A 289 -10.21 -15.26 13.86
CA TYR A 289 -11.51 -14.91 13.30
C TYR A 289 -11.53 -15.20 11.79
N ILE A 290 -12.64 -15.71 11.30
CA ILE A 290 -12.93 -15.87 9.88
C ILE A 290 -14.27 -15.21 9.61
N GLY A 291 -14.33 -14.22 8.73
CA GLY A 291 -15.58 -13.54 8.43
C GLY A 291 -15.39 -12.26 7.63
N GLN A 292 -16.45 -11.46 7.66
CA GLN A 292 -16.52 -10.21 6.92
C GLN A 292 -15.82 -9.07 7.66
N TRP A 293 -15.17 -8.20 6.88
CA TRP A 293 -14.43 -7.04 7.32
C TRP A 293 -14.90 -5.79 6.60
N LYS A 294 -14.88 -4.67 7.29
CA LYS A 294 -15.13 -3.34 6.74
C LYS A 294 -14.24 -2.33 7.45
N ASN A 295 -13.41 -1.60 6.68
CA ASN A 295 -12.48 -0.60 7.22
C ASN A 295 -11.58 -1.15 8.35
N SER A 296 -11.09 -2.40 8.26
CA SER A 296 -10.28 -3.11 9.25
C SER A 296 -11.01 -3.47 10.56
N LEU A 297 -12.34 -3.39 10.60
CA LEU A 297 -13.17 -3.85 11.71
C LEU A 297 -14.00 -5.06 11.25
N ARG A 298 -14.23 -6.03 12.17
CA ARG A 298 -15.16 -7.14 11.91
C ARG A 298 -16.56 -6.57 11.73
N ASN A 299 -17.20 -6.88 10.61
CA ASN A 299 -18.48 -6.28 10.26
C ASN A 299 -19.25 -7.21 9.32
N GLY A 300 -20.45 -7.64 9.69
CA GLY A 300 -21.24 -8.65 8.99
C GLY A 300 -21.05 -10.04 9.61
N GLU A 301 -21.24 -11.10 8.85
CA GLU A 301 -21.16 -12.48 9.33
C GLU A 301 -19.74 -12.94 9.57
N GLY A 302 -19.51 -13.69 10.68
CA GLY A 302 -18.21 -14.26 10.99
C GLY A 302 -18.20 -15.24 12.13
N VAL A 303 -17.06 -15.94 12.27
CA VAL A 303 -16.83 -16.97 13.28
C VAL A 303 -15.53 -16.69 14.02
N LEU A 304 -15.59 -16.65 15.33
CA LEU A 304 -14.44 -16.50 16.23
C LEU A 304 -14.11 -17.87 16.83
N TYR A 305 -12.85 -18.26 16.74
CA TYR A 305 -12.32 -19.53 17.21
C TYR A 305 -11.29 -19.33 18.30
N ILE A 306 -11.18 -20.26 19.25
CA ILE A 306 -10.00 -20.40 20.10
C ILE A 306 -8.89 -21.16 19.34
N GLN A 307 -7.68 -21.12 19.90
CA GLN A 307 -6.47 -21.70 19.31
C GLN A 307 -6.61 -23.17 18.88
N ASP A 308 -7.38 -23.97 19.62
CA ASP A 308 -7.59 -25.40 19.33
C ASP A 308 -8.65 -25.67 18.24
N GLY A 309 -9.25 -24.63 17.67
CA GLY A 309 -10.23 -24.72 16.60
C GLY A 309 -11.68 -24.80 17.05
N ARG A 310 -11.98 -24.80 18.37
CA ARG A 310 -13.37 -24.72 18.85
C ARG A 310 -13.93 -23.32 18.62
N VAL A 311 -15.21 -23.25 18.26
CA VAL A 311 -15.93 -21.99 18.07
C VAL A 311 -16.24 -21.33 19.41
N ILE A 312 -16.00 -20.03 19.51
CA ILE A 312 -16.46 -19.16 20.61
C ILE A 312 -17.77 -18.49 20.23
N TYR A 313 -17.83 -17.92 19.04
CA TYR A 313 -18.97 -17.16 18.54
C TYR A 313 -19.12 -17.35 17.04
N GLU A 314 -20.36 -17.50 16.61
CA GLU A 314 -20.75 -17.54 15.19
C GLU A 314 -21.96 -16.64 15.01
N GLY A 315 -21.89 -15.61 14.17
CA GLY A 315 -22.99 -14.68 13.96
C GLY A 315 -22.54 -13.32 13.44
N GLU A 316 -23.42 -12.34 13.65
CA GLU A 316 -23.25 -10.98 13.14
C GLU A 316 -22.29 -10.16 14.02
N PHE A 317 -21.46 -9.37 13.36
CA PHE A 317 -20.54 -8.38 13.95
C PHE A 317 -20.87 -6.97 13.42
N PHE A 318 -20.72 -5.99 14.25
CA PHE A 318 -20.75 -4.59 13.87
C PHE A 318 -19.66 -3.83 14.64
N ASP A 319 -18.73 -3.20 13.91
CA ASP A 319 -17.60 -2.46 14.47
C ASP A 319 -16.89 -3.24 15.59
N ASP A 320 -16.42 -4.48 15.25
CA ASP A 320 -15.73 -5.45 16.12
C ASP A 320 -16.56 -6.09 17.23
N LYS A 321 -17.83 -5.73 17.38
CA LYS A 321 -18.70 -6.23 18.47
C LYS A 321 -19.66 -7.27 17.96
N PHE A 322 -20.05 -8.21 18.85
CA PHE A 322 -21.19 -9.07 18.60
C PHE A 322 -22.45 -8.20 18.54
N GLU A 323 -23.19 -8.31 17.48
CA GLU A 323 -24.42 -7.56 17.24
C GLU A 323 -25.41 -8.49 16.49
N GLY A 324 -26.71 -8.17 16.49
CA GLY A 324 -27.68 -8.97 15.75
C GLY A 324 -27.82 -10.40 16.23
N ASN A 325 -28.00 -11.36 15.33
CA ASN A 325 -28.19 -12.77 15.65
C ASN A 325 -26.86 -13.50 15.72
N GLY A 326 -26.74 -14.41 16.70
CA GLY A 326 -25.54 -15.21 16.83
C GLY A 326 -25.67 -16.39 17.79
N LYS A 327 -24.63 -17.21 17.80
CA LYS A 327 -24.47 -18.35 18.70
C LYS A 327 -23.15 -18.21 19.46
N TYR A 328 -23.23 -18.22 20.78
CA TYR A 328 -22.07 -18.12 21.67
C TYR A 328 -21.88 -19.41 22.46
N TYR A 329 -20.67 -19.94 22.48
CA TYR A 329 -20.30 -21.19 23.16
C TYR A 329 -19.46 -20.87 24.39
N TYR A 330 -19.89 -21.35 25.55
CA TYR A 330 -19.14 -21.24 26.80
C TYR A 330 -18.11 -22.35 26.94
N LEU A 331 -17.10 -22.15 27.77
CA LEU A 331 -16.03 -23.14 27.98
C LEU A 331 -16.54 -24.43 28.64
N ASP A 332 -17.63 -24.39 29.41
CA ASP A 332 -18.28 -25.55 30.02
C ASP A 332 -19.16 -26.35 29.05
N GLY A 333 -19.21 -25.92 27.77
CA GLY A 333 -19.96 -26.55 26.70
C GLY A 333 -21.42 -26.09 26.57
N LYS A 334 -21.94 -25.26 27.48
CA LYS A 334 -23.22 -24.61 27.33
C LYS A 334 -23.15 -23.63 26.13
N TYR A 335 -24.30 -23.27 25.57
CA TYR A 335 -24.34 -22.29 24.49
C TYR A 335 -25.64 -21.49 24.50
N TYR A 336 -25.55 -20.33 23.91
CA TYR A 336 -26.65 -19.39 23.70
C TYR A 336 -26.89 -19.18 22.21
N ILE A 337 -28.14 -19.18 21.80
CA ILE A 337 -28.57 -18.80 20.45
C ILE A 337 -29.57 -17.66 20.58
N GLY A 338 -29.29 -16.49 20.00
CA GLY A 338 -30.20 -15.36 20.08
C GLY A 338 -29.55 -14.06 19.66
N GLN A 339 -30.18 -12.98 20.07
CA GLN A 339 -29.76 -11.62 19.73
C GLN A 339 -28.67 -11.12 20.67
N PHE A 340 -27.75 -10.34 20.11
CA PHE A 340 -26.67 -9.64 20.79
C PHE A 340 -26.73 -8.15 20.54
N LYS A 341 -26.23 -7.39 21.50
CA LYS A 341 -25.98 -5.95 21.39
C LYS A 341 -24.74 -5.59 22.18
N ASN A 342 -23.73 -5.00 21.51
CA ASN A 342 -22.46 -4.64 22.12
C ASN A 342 -21.84 -5.77 22.96
N PHE A 343 -21.66 -6.98 22.38
CA PHE A 343 -21.17 -8.23 23.00
C PHE A 343 -22.10 -8.89 24.01
N LEU A 344 -23.20 -8.27 24.40
CA LEU A 344 -24.08 -8.73 25.46
C LEU A 344 -25.32 -9.42 24.88
N LYS A 345 -25.81 -10.52 25.50
CA LYS A 345 -27.10 -11.12 25.17
C LYS A 345 -28.18 -10.05 25.33
N HIS A 346 -29.01 -9.88 24.29
CA HIS A 346 -30.07 -8.87 24.27
C HIS A 346 -31.25 -9.38 23.43
N GLY A 347 -32.45 -8.79 23.58
CA GLY A 347 -33.60 -9.21 22.79
C GLY A 347 -34.05 -10.64 23.11
N ILE A 348 -34.37 -11.45 22.13
CA ILE A 348 -34.87 -12.82 22.31
C ILE A 348 -33.74 -13.81 22.09
N GLY A 349 -33.67 -14.85 22.95
CA GLY A 349 -32.70 -15.92 22.80
C GLY A 349 -33.00 -17.15 23.64
N ILE A 350 -32.17 -18.18 23.45
CA ILE A 350 -32.31 -19.49 24.09
C ILE A 350 -30.94 -19.91 24.64
N GLU A 351 -30.92 -20.33 25.90
CA GLU A 351 -29.75 -20.96 26.56
C GLU A 351 -29.92 -22.47 26.56
N TYR A 352 -28.81 -23.20 26.34
CA TYR A 352 -28.77 -24.64 26.26
C TYR A 352 -27.68 -25.22 27.13
N GLU A 353 -27.93 -26.44 27.68
CA GLU A 353 -26.91 -27.33 28.22
C GLU A 353 -26.05 -27.93 27.09
N PRO A 354 -24.86 -28.48 27.39
CA PRO A 354 -23.99 -29.13 26.40
C PRO A 354 -24.65 -30.25 25.59
N ASN A 355 -25.61 -30.94 26.18
CA ASN A 355 -26.37 -31.99 25.52
C ASN A 355 -27.52 -31.52 24.64
N GLY A 356 -27.70 -30.18 24.51
CA GLY A 356 -28.77 -29.55 23.71
C GLY A 356 -30.10 -29.39 24.42
N THR A 357 -30.20 -29.71 25.72
CA THR A 357 -31.39 -29.43 26.53
C THR A 357 -31.54 -27.92 26.77
N LYS A 358 -32.74 -27.38 26.60
CA LYS A 358 -33.00 -25.96 26.88
C LYS A 358 -32.94 -25.67 28.37
N ILE A 359 -32.27 -24.58 28.73
CA ILE A 359 -32.22 -24.02 30.09
C ILE A 359 -33.26 -22.87 30.18
N TYR A 360 -33.25 -21.98 29.22
CA TYR A 360 -34.11 -20.80 29.19
C TYR A 360 -34.42 -20.40 27.75
N GLU A 361 -35.62 -19.90 27.53
CA GLU A 361 -36.09 -19.37 26.26
C GLU A 361 -36.92 -18.12 26.55
N GLY A 362 -36.43 -16.91 26.09
CA GLY A 362 -37.13 -15.67 26.40
C GLY A 362 -36.30 -14.43 26.15
N GLY A 363 -36.72 -13.35 26.84
CA GLY A 363 -36.08 -12.04 26.73
C GLY A 363 -34.78 -11.92 27.53
N PHE A 364 -33.85 -11.10 26.99
CA PHE A 364 -32.56 -10.75 27.61
C PHE A 364 -32.33 -9.23 27.51
N ILE A 365 -31.76 -8.65 28.54
CA ILE A 365 -31.20 -7.30 28.56
C ILE A 365 -29.83 -7.37 29.24
N ASN A 366 -28.76 -7.00 28.51
CA ASN A 366 -27.38 -6.93 29.03
C ASN A 366 -26.95 -8.21 29.76
N ASN A 367 -27.04 -9.37 29.08
CA ASN A 367 -26.74 -10.72 29.56
C ASN A 367 -27.73 -11.31 30.57
N LYS A 368 -28.68 -10.55 31.11
CA LYS A 368 -29.63 -10.98 32.11
C LYS A 368 -30.98 -11.34 31.47
N ARG A 369 -31.64 -12.37 31.98
CA ARG A 369 -33.02 -12.68 31.62
C ARG A 369 -33.94 -11.54 32.05
N ASP A 370 -34.74 -11.03 31.12
CA ASP A 370 -35.62 -9.87 31.34
C ASP A 370 -36.82 -9.95 30.38
N GLY A 371 -38.03 -9.59 30.83
CA GLY A 371 -39.25 -9.70 30.04
C GLY A 371 -39.97 -11.03 30.23
N ILE A 372 -40.59 -11.59 29.19
CA ILE A 372 -41.27 -12.85 29.23
C ILE A 372 -40.32 -13.99 28.86
N GLY A 373 -40.33 -15.10 29.65
CA GLY A 373 -39.48 -16.24 29.35
C GLY A 373 -39.93 -17.53 29.98
N LYS A 374 -39.41 -18.64 29.47
CA LYS A 374 -39.60 -19.99 29.95
C LYS A 374 -38.28 -20.55 30.43
N TYR A 375 -38.24 -21.02 31.70
CA TYR A 375 -37.07 -21.64 32.33
C TYR A 375 -37.34 -23.09 32.63
N TYR A 376 -36.41 -23.96 32.32
CA TYR A 376 -36.52 -25.41 32.48
C TYR A 376 -35.58 -25.84 33.61
N ASN A 377 -36.15 -26.52 34.62
CA ASN A 377 -35.39 -27.14 35.69
C ASN A 377 -34.84 -28.53 35.29
N GLU A 378 -33.80 -28.98 35.95
CA GLU A 378 -33.19 -30.30 35.73
C GLU A 378 -34.15 -31.46 35.97
N ASP A 379 -35.14 -31.28 36.87
CA ASP A 379 -36.19 -32.27 37.19
C ASP A 379 -37.32 -32.31 36.16
N GLY A 380 -37.23 -31.54 35.07
CA GLY A 380 -38.20 -31.43 34.02
C GLY A 380 -39.38 -30.48 34.29
N GLN A 381 -39.48 -29.91 35.49
CA GLN A 381 -40.44 -28.85 35.75
C GLN A 381 -40.02 -27.57 35.01
N TYR A 382 -40.97 -26.70 34.69
CA TYR A 382 -40.64 -25.43 34.01
C TYR A 382 -41.54 -24.27 34.47
N TYR A 383 -40.95 -23.09 34.42
CA TYR A 383 -41.62 -21.82 34.72
C TYR A 383 -41.87 -21.03 33.44
N VAL A 384 -43.02 -20.41 33.31
CA VAL A 384 -43.36 -19.46 32.26
C VAL A 384 -43.88 -18.19 32.91
N GLY A 385 -43.24 -17.06 32.68
CA GLY A 385 -43.65 -15.81 33.30
C GLY A 385 -42.69 -14.67 33.08
N GLN A 386 -42.85 -13.64 33.93
CA GLN A 386 -42.06 -12.42 33.86
C GLN A 386 -40.70 -12.56 34.58
N TRP A 387 -39.69 -11.97 33.98
CA TRP A 387 -38.32 -11.93 34.45
C TRP A 387 -37.82 -10.53 34.60
N LYS A 388 -37.02 -10.25 35.59
CA LYS A 388 -36.28 -9.00 35.78
C LYS A 388 -34.91 -9.31 36.40
N ASP A 389 -33.82 -8.90 35.72
CA ASP A 389 -32.45 -9.10 36.17
C ASP A 389 -32.17 -10.54 36.66
N ASP A 390 -32.44 -11.57 35.84
CA ASP A 390 -32.31 -13.03 36.10
C ASP A 390 -33.29 -13.60 37.14
N THR A 391 -34.24 -12.82 37.61
CA THR A 391 -35.15 -13.24 38.66
C THR A 391 -36.58 -13.26 38.16
N SER A 392 -37.35 -14.31 38.48
CA SER A 392 -38.78 -14.35 38.19
C SER A 392 -39.56 -13.39 39.08
N VAL A 393 -40.43 -12.57 38.47
CA VAL A 393 -41.21 -11.51 39.09
C VAL A 393 -42.61 -11.43 38.53
N GLY A 394 -43.53 -10.71 39.19
CA GLY A 394 -44.86 -10.45 38.66
C GLY A 394 -45.68 -11.74 38.49
N LYS A 395 -46.45 -11.84 37.40
CA LYS A 395 -47.29 -13.02 37.14
C LYS A 395 -46.51 -14.12 36.42
N GLY A 396 -46.71 -15.38 36.88
CA GLY A 396 -46.10 -16.53 36.24
C GLY A 396 -46.75 -17.84 36.61
N THR A 397 -46.39 -18.93 35.87
CA THR A 397 -46.94 -20.25 36.03
C THR A 397 -45.79 -21.26 36.08
N VAL A 398 -45.79 -22.12 37.10
CA VAL A 398 -44.90 -23.29 37.18
C VAL A 398 -45.68 -24.52 36.76
N TYR A 399 -45.02 -25.39 35.99
CA TYR A 399 -45.59 -26.64 35.50
C TYR A 399 -44.79 -27.82 36.04
N TYR A 400 -45.44 -28.92 36.32
CA TYR A 400 -44.84 -30.20 36.49
C TYR A 400 -44.21 -30.74 35.20
N GLN A 401 -43.38 -31.74 35.26
CA GLN A 401 -42.77 -32.38 34.11
C GLN A 401 -43.81 -32.97 33.12
N ASN A 402 -44.94 -33.39 33.61
CA ASN A 402 -46.05 -33.92 32.78
C ASN A 402 -46.86 -32.81 32.08
N GLY A 403 -46.51 -31.53 32.28
CA GLY A 403 -47.19 -30.39 31.68
C GLY A 403 -48.40 -29.84 32.46
N ASN A 404 -48.78 -30.47 33.57
CA ASN A 404 -49.84 -29.93 34.43
C ASN A 404 -49.37 -28.73 35.21
N VAL A 405 -50.26 -27.76 35.47
CA VAL A 405 -49.96 -26.57 36.28
C VAL A 405 -49.67 -27.00 37.73
N LYS A 406 -48.57 -26.53 38.26
CA LYS A 406 -48.16 -26.68 39.67
C LYS A 406 -48.51 -25.44 40.50
N TYR A 407 -48.20 -24.27 39.94
CA TYR A 407 -48.50 -23.00 40.57
C TYR A 407 -48.82 -21.95 39.49
N GLU A 408 -49.78 -21.10 39.77
CA GLU A 408 -50.14 -19.96 38.96
C GLU A 408 -50.39 -18.75 39.91
N GLY A 409 -49.62 -17.69 39.79
CA GLY A 409 -49.75 -16.56 40.70
C GLY A 409 -48.64 -15.55 40.65
N ASP A 410 -48.47 -14.82 41.75
CA ASP A 410 -47.51 -13.73 41.89
C ASP A 410 -46.14 -14.25 42.34
N PHE A 411 -45.09 -13.65 41.79
CA PHE A 411 -43.68 -13.89 42.08
C PHE A 411 -42.98 -12.62 42.52
N VAL A 412 -42.19 -12.70 43.61
CA VAL A 412 -41.27 -11.68 44.06
C VAL A 412 -39.93 -12.36 44.37
N ASN A 413 -38.85 -11.83 43.75
CA ASN A 413 -37.49 -12.34 43.93
C ASN A 413 -37.37 -13.88 43.77
N GLY A 414 -37.99 -14.43 42.75
CA GLY A 414 -37.93 -15.89 42.41
C GLY A 414 -38.78 -16.79 43.28
N LYS A 415 -39.63 -16.25 44.16
CA LYS A 415 -40.47 -16.99 45.09
C LYS A 415 -41.93 -16.68 44.84
N PHE A 416 -42.80 -17.65 45.17
CA PHE A 416 -44.24 -17.41 45.26
C PHE A 416 -44.49 -16.40 46.38
N ASP A 417 -45.01 -15.22 46.03
CA ASP A 417 -45.24 -14.17 47.03
C ASP A 417 -46.33 -13.24 46.51
N GLY A 418 -47.40 -13.12 47.23
CA GLY A 418 -48.65 -12.49 46.81
C GLY A 418 -49.78 -13.52 46.65
N TYR A 419 -50.67 -13.34 45.66
CA TYR A 419 -51.85 -14.19 45.48
C TYR A 419 -51.58 -15.25 44.42
N GLY A 420 -51.95 -16.53 44.71
CA GLY A 420 -51.74 -17.63 43.77
C GLY A 420 -52.58 -18.86 44.02
N LYS A 421 -52.52 -19.77 43.04
CA LYS A 421 -53.14 -21.10 43.09
C LYS A 421 -52.05 -22.17 42.94
N PHE A 422 -52.00 -23.08 43.91
CA PHE A 422 -51.04 -24.20 43.91
C PHE A 422 -51.79 -25.53 43.83
N TYR A 423 -51.37 -26.38 42.92
CA TYR A 423 -51.92 -27.71 42.67
C TYR A 423 -50.98 -28.79 43.15
N GLU A 424 -51.47 -29.68 44.01
CA GLU A 424 -50.74 -30.89 44.45
C GLU A 424 -50.90 -32.01 43.41
N GLU A 425 -49.99 -32.95 43.38
CA GLU A 425 -50.06 -34.09 42.45
C GLU A 425 -51.23 -35.03 42.72
N ASN A 426 -51.78 -35.06 43.96
CA ASN A 426 -52.97 -35.83 44.33
C ASN A 426 -54.27 -35.17 43.89
N GLY A 427 -54.19 -34.00 43.19
CA GLY A 427 -55.33 -33.26 42.69
C GLY A 427 -55.92 -32.25 43.68
N GLU A 428 -55.52 -32.22 44.96
CA GLU A 428 -55.88 -31.12 45.89
C GLU A 428 -55.27 -29.82 45.40
N TYR A 429 -55.88 -28.68 45.71
CA TYR A 429 -55.30 -27.38 45.36
C TYR A 429 -55.57 -26.32 46.42
N TYR A 430 -54.64 -25.36 46.52
CA TYR A 430 -54.73 -24.21 47.42
C TYR A 430 -54.96 -22.95 46.57
N ILE A 431 -55.82 -22.08 47.02
CA ILE A 431 -55.99 -20.73 46.45
C ILE A 431 -55.86 -19.74 47.63
N GLY A 432 -54.90 -18.82 47.57
CA GLY A 432 -54.68 -17.90 48.65
C GLY A 432 -53.36 -17.14 48.58
N GLN A 433 -52.99 -16.56 49.71
CA GLN A 433 -51.77 -15.76 49.82
C GLN A 433 -50.55 -16.63 50.07
N PHE A 434 -49.44 -16.24 49.49
CA PHE A 434 -48.11 -16.83 49.66
C PHE A 434 -47.14 -15.78 50.14
N LYS A 435 -46.14 -16.17 50.90
CA LYS A 435 -44.98 -15.40 51.29
C LYS A 435 -43.73 -16.29 51.29
N ASN A 436 -42.71 -15.88 50.54
CA ASN A 436 -41.47 -16.65 50.40
C ASN A 436 -41.70 -18.14 50.01
N SER A 437 -42.62 -18.40 49.09
CA SER A 437 -43.03 -19.74 48.61
C SER A 437 -43.77 -20.61 49.64
N LEU A 438 -44.19 -20.05 50.74
CA LEU A 438 -44.99 -20.73 51.78
C LEU A 438 -46.42 -20.16 51.76
N ARG A 439 -47.46 -21.00 52.01
CA ARG A 439 -48.83 -20.55 52.22
C ARG A 439 -48.85 -19.66 53.46
N HIS A 440 -49.34 -18.44 53.30
CA HIS A 440 -49.34 -17.46 54.39
C HIS A 440 -50.53 -16.50 54.24
N GLY A 441 -51.10 -16.00 55.36
CA GLY A 441 -52.32 -15.19 55.31
C GLY A 441 -53.56 -16.01 54.92
N LYS A 442 -54.56 -15.37 54.29
CA LYS A 442 -55.82 -15.98 53.98
C LYS A 442 -55.74 -16.90 52.76
N GLY A 443 -56.39 -18.10 52.88
CA GLY A 443 -56.47 -19.05 51.76
C GLY A 443 -57.34 -20.26 52.03
N THR A 444 -57.67 -20.97 50.94
CA THR A 444 -58.60 -22.09 50.96
C THR A 444 -57.93 -23.29 50.33
N ILE A 445 -57.96 -24.46 50.96
CA ILE A 445 -57.58 -25.77 50.39
C ILE A 445 -58.86 -26.44 49.90
N TYR A 446 -58.78 -27.02 48.68
CA TYR A 446 -59.83 -27.75 48.04
C TYR A 446 -59.44 -29.22 47.83
N PHE A 447 -60.39 -30.10 47.89
CA PHE A 447 -60.28 -31.47 47.38
C PHE A 447 -60.34 -31.50 45.85
N PRO A 448 -59.94 -32.62 45.21
CA PRO A 448 -59.96 -32.70 43.74
C PRO A 448 -61.35 -32.53 43.10
N ASP A 449 -62.41 -32.78 43.84
CA ASP A 449 -63.81 -32.57 43.42
C ASP A 449 -64.26 -31.14 43.54
N GLY A 450 -63.43 -30.24 44.06
CA GLY A 450 -63.72 -28.81 44.24
C GLY A 450 -64.38 -28.48 45.57
N SER A 451 -64.64 -29.46 46.44
CA SER A 451 -65.15 -29.20 47.79
C SER A 451 -64.08 -28.60 48.68
N ILE A 452 -64.47 -27.75 49.65
CA ILE A 452 -63.56 -27.10 50.56
C ILE A 452 -63.02 -28.07 51.62
N LYS A 453 -61.71 -28.23 51.71
CA LYS A 453 -61.02 -29.01 52.77
C LYS A 453 -60.69 -28.15 54.00
N TYR A 454 -60.28 -26.93 53.77
CA TYR A 454 -59.97 -25.93 54.79
C TYR A 454 -60.08 -24.54 54.24
N ASP A 455 -60.64 -23.61 54.97
CA ASP A 455 -60.72 -22.19 54.66
C ASP A 455 -60.33 -21.40 55.89
N GLY A 456 -59.27 -20.60 55.81
CA GLY A 456 -58.76 -19.87 56.99
C GLY A 456 -57.41 -19.18 56.74
N GLU A 457 -56.75 -18.89 57.86
CA GLU A 457 -55.40 -18.29 57.85
C GLU A 457 -54.30 -19.31 57.92
N PHE A 458 -53.18 -19.04 57.25
CA PHE A 458 -51.94 -19.85 57.23
C PHE A 458 -50.76 -19.07 57.73
N VAL A 459 -49.86 -19.69 58.49
CA VAL A 459 -48.55 -19.23 58.84
C VAL A 459 -47.54 -20.28 58.39
N ASP A 460 -46.70 -19.94 57.41
CA ASP A 460 -45.62 -20.77 56.87
C ASP A 460 -46.04 -22.23 56.58
N ASN A 461 -47.06 -22.41 55.74
CA ASN A 461 -47.74 -23.63 55.31
C ASN A 461 -48.67 -24.28 56.39
N ILE A 462 -48.64 -23.80 57.63
CA ILE A 462 -49.44 -24.40 58.69
C ILE A 462 -50.76 -23.66 58.78
N PRO A 463 -51.94 -24.39 58.71
CA PRO A 463 -53.23 -23.79 58.99
C PRO A 463 -53.24 -23.22 60.43
N ASN A 464 -53.55 -21.96 60.55
CA ASN A 464 -53.70 -21.30 61.85
C ASN A 464 -55.13 -21.61 62.36
N ILE A 465 -55.28 -22.86 62.91
CA ILE A 465 -56.50 -23.30 63.54
C ILE A 465 -56.61 -22.61 64.90
N PRO A 466 -57.57 -21.71 65.15
CA PRO A 466 -57.78 -21.15 66.47
C PRO A 466 -58.04 -22.32 67.42
N ASN A 467 -57.28 -22.38 68.52
CA ASN A 467 -57.37 -23.42 69.54
C ASN A 467 -58.84 -23.75 69.80
N ILE A 468 -59.27 -25.01 69.52
CA ILE A 468 -60.41 -25.58 70.15
C ILE A 468 -60.04 -25.67 71.64
N ILE A 469 -60.53 -24.69 72.40
CA ILE A 469 -60.47 -24.68 73.87
C ILE A 469 -60.92 -26.06 74.31
N SER A 470 -60.06 -26.81 74.99
CA SER A 470 -60.27 -28.12 75.57
C SER A 470 -61.52 -28.05 76.43
N ILE A 471 -62.58 -28.64 75.95
CA ILE A 471 -63.63 -29.19 76.87
C ILE A 471 -63.08 -30.45 77.48
N LYS A 472 -62.15 -30.31 78.43
CA LYS A 472 -61.86 -31.29 79.43
C LYS A 472 -62.17 -30.67 80.78
N ASN A 473 -63.12 -31.16 81.39
CA ASN A 473 -63.47 -31.22 82.77
C ASN A 473 -64.90 -30.72 83.05
N HIS A 474 -65.87 -31.66 82.98
CA HIS A 474 -66.90 -31.87 84.01
C HIS A 474 -67.46 -33.24 83.90
N ILE A 475 -66.76 -34.24 84.54
CA ILE A 475 -67.47 -35.35 85.07
C ILE A 475 -67.24 -35.33 86.56
N CYS A 476 -68.24 -34.73 87.19
CA CYS A 476 -68.34 -34.77 88.60
C CYS A 476 -68.47 -36.20 89.14
N SER A 477 -67.74 -36.46 90.19
CA SER A 477 -67.94 -37.58 91.06
C SER A 477 -69.35 -37.58 91.66
N VAL A 478 -70.03 -38.66 91.61
CA VAL A 478 -70.99 -39.03 92.66
C VAL A 478 -70.79 -40.55 92.93
N LYS A 479 -70.32 -40.78 94.15
CA LYS A 479 -70.24 -42.02 94.96
C LYS A 479 -69.73 -43.31 94.34
#